data_204daa161080bb6137d5b1ed8700ebb8
#
_entry.id   204daa161080bb6137d5b1ed8700ebb8
#
_cell.length_a   1.000
_cell.length_b   1.000
_cell.length_c   1.000
_cell.angle_alpha   90.00
_cell.angle_beta   90.00
_cell.angle_gamma   90.00
#
_symmetry.space_group_name_H-M   'P 1'
#
loop_
_entity.id
_entity.type
_entity.pdbx_description
1 polymer ?
#
loop_
_entity_poly.entity_id
_entity_poly.type
_entity_poly.pdbx_seq_one_letter_code
_entity_poly.pdbx_strand_id
1 'polypeptide(L)'
;VIVAELKQISEIRKMIDRYSSILVVGCDSCVAECASGGNRETMLLAAVLRLSYKNENKYPIITDVCLDRQCVDDFIDRIAHQVPEHEVVLSLGCGAGVQALARVYTDKPIIPALDTLFIGETEMRGVWQENCLGCGQCKLGYFGAVCPVTRCSKKLMNGPCGGSKNGRCEVHPDIPCGWDMIIRRLDALGELDRLSEYVPPVDWSTSHSGGPRRVVREDQKP
;
A
#
# COMPACT_ATOMS: atom_id res chain seq x y z
N VAL A 1 1.33 -6.97 2.78
CA VAL A 1 1.22 -5.60 3.31
C VAL A 1 0.87 -4.59 2.22
N ILE A 2 0.34 -3.44 2.58
CA ILE A 2 0.30 -2.28 1.70
C ILE A 2 1.60 -1.51 1.94
N VAL A 3 2.43 -1.43 0.92
CA VAL A 3 3.70 -0.73 0.98
C VAL A 3 3.48 0.74 0.60
N ALA A 4 4.05 1.63 1.40
CA ALA A 4 3.97 3.08 1.20
C ALA A 4 5.30 3.73 1.59
N GLU A 5 5.51 4.95 1.13
CA GLU A 5 6.67 5.76 1.50
C GLU A 5 6.26 7.15 1.97
N LEU A 6 7.09 7.75 2.82
CA LEU A 6 6.86 9.10 3.31
C LEU A 6 7.11 10.12 2.20
N LYS A 7 6.16 11.02 2.00
CA LYS A 7 6.33 12.17 1.11
C LYS A 7 7.48 13.08 1.58
N GLN A 8 8.07 13.82 0.66
CA GLN A 8 9.07 14.81 1.02
C GLN A 8 8.49 15.84 2.02
N ILE A 9 9.25 16.17 3.06
CA ILE A 9 8.80 17.15 4.08
C ILE A 9 8.39 18.49 3.45
N SER A 10 9.08 18.92 2.40
CA SER A 10 8.72 20.12 1.66
C SER A 10 7.36 20.03 0.95
N GLU A 11 6.98 18.84 0.47
CA GLU A 11 5.67 18.58 -0.12
C GLU A 11 4.58 18.61 0.96
N ILE A 12 4.80 17.89 2.08
CA ILE A 12 3.90 17.90 3.22
C ILE A 12 3.68 19.33 3.70
N ARG A 13 4.75 20.10 3.90
CA ARG A 13 4.69 21.49 4.33
C ARG A 13 3.82 22.37 3.41
N LYS A 14 3.97 22.25 2.09
CA LYS A 14 3.14 22.98 1.12
C LYS A 14 1.65 22.73 1.29
N MET A 15 1.27 21.53 1.72
CA MET A 15 -0.14 21.16 1.92
C MET A 15 -0.71 21.65 3.25
N ILE A 16 0.14 21.79 4.29
CA ILE A 16 -0.32 22.06 5.66
C ILE A 16 0.07 23.43 6.19
N ASP A 17 0.92 24.22 5.51
CA ASP A 17 1.45 25.51 6.01
C ASP A 17 0.39 26.58 6.36
N ARG A 18 -0.81 26.45 5.83
CA ARG A 18 -1.93 27.36 6.11
C ARG A 18 -2.67 27.08 7.41
N TYR A 19 -2.40 25.94 8.08
CA TYR A 19 -3.11 25.53 9.28
C TYR A 19 -2.31 25.82 10.54
N SER A 20 -2.99 26.28 11.57
CA SER A 20 -2.41 26.62 12.87
C SER A 20 -2.45 25.45 13.86
N SER A 21 -3.30 24.45 13.61
CA SER A 21 -3.36 23.23 14.42
C SER A 21 -3.50 21.98 13.55
N ILE A 22 -2.64 21.00 13.79
CA ILE A 22 -2.44 19.82 12.95
C ILE A 22 -2.46 18.58 13.83
N LEU A 23 -3.35 17.63 13.54
CA LEU A 23 -3.35 16.30 14.13
C LEU A 23 -2.63 15.34 13.19
N VAL A 24 -1.51 14.80 13.61
CA VAL A 24 -0.74 13.78 12.86
C VAL A 24 -1.26 12.41 13.28
N VAL A 25 -1.81 11.65 12.35
CA VAL A 25 -2.45 10.35 12.62
C VAL A 25 -1.69 9.22 11.95
N GLY A 26 -1.13 8.33 12.75
CA GLY A 26 -0.44 7.10 12.31
C GLY A 26 -1.40 5.92 12.09
N CYS A 27 -0.86 4.86 11.47
CA CYS A 27 -1.56 3.60 11.26
C CYS A 27 -0.61 2.43 11.55
N ASP A 28 -0.87 1.72 12.66
CA ASP A 28 0.03 0.70 13.19
C ASP A 28 -0.24 -0.70 12.62
N SER A 29 -0.44 -0.77 11.30
CA SER A 29 -0.68 -2.02 10.57
C SER A 29 0.22 -2.10 9.33
N CYS A 30 -0.34 -2.12 8.13
CA CYS A 30 0.41 -2.32 6.88
C CYS A 30 1.59 -1.34 6.71
N VAL A 31 1.36 -0.06 6.97
CA VAL A 31 2.37 0.99 6.80
C VAL A 31 3.37 1.06 7.95
N ALA A 32 3.06 0.48 9.10
CA ALA A 32 4.03 0.27 10.18
C ALA A 32 5.03 -0.83 9.81
N GLU A 33 4.55 -1.92 9.18
CA GLU A 33 5.40 -3.01 8.70
C GLU A 33 6.43 -2.54 7.68
N CYS A 34 6.08 -1.59 6.81
CA CYS A 34 7.04 -0.99 5.89
C CYS A 34 7.75 0.26 6.45
N ALA A 35 7.68 0.49 7.76
CA ALA A 35 8.36 1.57 8.48
C ALA A 35 8.09 2.97 7.90
N SER A 36 6.86 3.24 7.43
CA SER A 36 6.48 4.51 6.82
C SER A 36 5.41 5.28 7.61
N GLY A 37 4.54 4.60 8.39
CA GLY A 37 3.38 5.27 9.00
C GLY A 37 2.95 4.74 10.38
N GLY A 38 3.74 3.89 11.02
CA GLY A 38 3.49 3.38 12.37
C GLY A 38 3.67 4.43 13.47
N ASN A 39 3.52 4.01 14.71
CA ASN A 39 3.61 4.90 15.87
C ASN A 39 4.96 5.66 15.91
N ARG A 40 6.06 4.97 15.64
CA ARG A 40 7.40 5.57 15.63
C ARG A 40 7.52 6.66 14.55
N GLU A 41 7.09 6.37 13.33
CA GLU A 41 7.17 7.28 12.19
C GLU A 41 6.25 8.49 12.40
N THR A 42 5.11 8.29 13.03
CA THR A 42 4.16 9.34 13.41
C THR A 42 4.78 10.35 14.37
N MET A 43 5.37 9.85 15.46
CA MET A 43 6.08 10.70 16.44
C MET A 43 7.27 11.44 15.81
N LEU A 44 8.04 10.76 14.96
CA LEU A 44 9.17 11.36 14.25
C LEU A 44 8.72 12.47 13.31
N LEU A 45 7.69 12.24 12.50
CA LEU A 45 7.16 13.26 11.60
C LEU A 45 6.66 14.48 12.36
N ALA A 46 5.90 14.28 13.44
CA ALA A 46 5.42 15.38 14.28
C ALA A 46 6.59 16.20 14.86
N ALA A 47 7.65 15.53 15.32
CA ALA A 47 8.85 16.21 15.83
C ALA A 47 9.58 16.98 14.72
N VAL A 48 9.76 16.38 13.54
CA VAL A 48 10.41 17.05 12.39
C VAL A 48 9.61 18.27 11.95
N LEU A 49 8.30 18.18 11.91
CA LEU A 49 7.44 19.31 11.56
C LEU A 49 7.54 20.45 12.58
N ARG A 50 7.49 20.13 13.90
CA ARG A 50 7.67 21.13 14.97
C ARG A 50 9.03 21.86 14.83
N LEU A 51 10.11 21.11 14.56
CA LEU A 51 11.45 21.70 14.34
C LEU A 51 11.50 22.55 13.08
N SER A 52 10.91 22.08 11.98
CA SER A 52 10.88 22.82 10.72
C SER A 52 10.16 24.15 10.87
N TYR A 53 9.02 24.19 11.56
CA TYR A 53 8.28 25.41 11.83
C TYR A 53 9.04 26.36 12.79
N LYS A 54 9.65 25.80 13.84
CA LYS A 54 10.45 26.59 14.78
C LYS A 54 11.60 27.34 14.09
N ASN A 55 12.25 26.71 13.11
CA ASN A 55 13.32 27.35 12.33
C ASN A 55 12.84 28.57 11.51
N GLU A 56 11.53 28.65 11.25
CA GLU A 56 10.87 29.76 10.57
C GLU A 56 10.20 30.73 11.55
N ASN A 57 10.40 30.58 12.87
CA ASN A 57 9.70 31.32 13.93
C ASN A 57 8.17 31.17 13.88
N LYS A 58 7.68 30.02 13.42
CA LYS A 58 6.26 29.63 13.43
C LYS A 58 6.03 28.54 14.49
N TYR A 59 4.87 28.54 15.12
CA TYR A 59 4.58 27.64 16.24
C TYR A 59 3.15 27.07 16.13
N PRO A 60 2.79 26.32 15.07
CA PRO A 60 1.51 25.64 15.00
C PRO A 60 1.41 24.60 16.11
N ILE A 61 0.18 24.34 16.56
CA ILE A 61 -0.10 23.22 17.47
C ILE A 61 -0.02 21.92 16.64
N ILE A 62 0.90 21.04 16.99
CA ILE A 62 1.02 19.75 16.33
C ILE A 62 0.93 18.66 17.38
N THR A 63 -0.10 17.85 17.32
CA THR A 63 -0.28 16.66 18.16
C THR A 63 -0.20 15.41 17.30
N ASP A 64 0.09 14.29 17.91
CA ASP A 64 0.25 13.01 17.21
C ASP A 64 -0.48 11.89 17.95
N VAL A 65 -1.08 10.99 17.19
CA VAL A 65 -1.75 9.77 17.66
C VAL A 65 -1.59 8.67 16.63
N CYS A 66 -1.53 7.43 17.07
CA CYS A 66 -1.48 6.29 16.16
C CYS A 66 -2.70 5.39 16.38
N LEU A 67 -3.38 5.02 15.30
CA LEU A 67 -4.48 4.07 15.29
C LEU A 67 -3.97 2.69 14.86
N ASP A 68 -4.60 1.63 15.35
CA ASP A 68 -4.32 0.28 14.85
C ASP A 68 -4.56 0.17 13.33
N ARG A 69 -5.68 0.76 12.85
CA ARG A 69 -6.04 0.80 11.42
C ARG A 69 -6.87 2.03 11.10
N GLN A 70 -6.46 2.80 10.11
CA GLN A 70 -7.22 3.95 9.63
C GLN A 70 -8.33 3.59 8.61
N CYS A 71 -8.43 2.35 8.18
CA CYS A 71 -9.42 1.87 7.20
C CYS A 71 -10.59 1.11 7.85
N VAL A 72 -10.74 1.19 9.16
CA VAL A 72 -11.80 0.53 9.95
C VAL A 72 -12.40 1.54 10.91
N ASP A 73 -13.71 1.71 10.86
CA ASP A 73 -14.44 2.77 11.58
C ASP A 73 -14.26 2.71 13.10
N ASP A 74 -14.32 1.52 13.71
CA ASP A 74 -14.14 1.33 15.16
C ASP A 74 -12.80 1.90 15.68
N PHE A 75 -11.75 1.89 14.86
CA PHE A 75 -10.48 2.50 15.23
C PHE A 75 -10.47 3.99 14.96
N ILE A 76 -11.14 4.46 13.90
CA ILE A 76 -11.27 5.88 13.57
C ILE A 76 -12.03 6.62 14.68
N ASP A 77 -13.05 6.02 15.26
CA ASP A 77 -13.87 6.59 16.32
C ASP A 77 -13.07 6.92 17.59
N ARG A 78 -11.93 6.26 17.82
CA ARG A 78 -11.06 6.55 18.98
C ARG A 78 -10.48 7.95 18.98
N ILE A 79 -10.38 8.61 17.83
CA ILE A 79 -9.89 10.00 17.71
C ILE A 79 -11.01 11.03 17.53
N ALA A 80 -12.28 10.63 17.63
CA ALA A 80 -13.42 11.52 17.43
C ALA A 80 -13.41 12.77 18.34
N HIS A 81 -12.82 12.68 19.52
CA HIS A 81 -12.66 13.80 20.44
C HIS A 81 -11.50 14.74 20.08
N GLN A 82 -10.46 14.26 19.36
CA GLN A 82 -9.27 15.04 19.00
C GLN A 82 -9.45 15.79 17.68
N VAL A 83 -10.14 15.17 16.71
CA VAL A 83 -10.30 15.74 15.36
C VAL A 83 -10.94 17.14 15.37
N PRO A 84 -11.98 17.44 16.18
CA PRO A 84 -12.56 18.78 16.24
C PRO A 84 -11.60 19.86 16.77
N GLU A 85 -10.64 19.50 17.61
CA GLU A 85 -9.66 20.42 18.23
C GLU A 85 -8.58 20.90 17.24
N HIS A 86 -8.52 20.29 16.03
CA HIS A 86 -7.52 20.62 15.04
C HIS A 86 -8.15 21.10 13.73
N GLU A 87 -7.42 21.94 13.01
CA GLU A 87 -7.87 22.47 11.70
C GLU A 87 -7.70 21.45 10.58
N VAL A 88 -6.74 20.54 10.71
CA VAL A 88 -6.39 19.55 9.68
C VAL A 88 -5.88 18.26 10.30
N VAL A 89 -6.16 17.14 9.65
CA VAL A 89 -5.56 15.82 9.94
C VAL A 89 -4.52 15.50 8.87
N LEU A 90 -3.28 15.26 9.30
CA LEU A 90 -2.20 14.76 8.49
C LEU A 90 -2.07 13.25 8.70
N SER A 91 -2.46 12.46 7.72
CA SER A 91 -2.56 11.00 7.82
C SER A 91 -1.30 10.30 7.31
N LEU A 92 -0.72 9.44 8.13
CA LEU A 92 0.31 8.45 7.73
C LEU A 92 -0.33 7.08 7.43
N GLY A 93 -1.58 7.04 7.01
CA GLY A 93 -2.23 5.86 6.46
C GLY A 93 -1.97 5.70 4.97
N CYS A 94 -2.23 4.49 4.44
CA CYS A 94 -2.32 4.28 3.00
C CYS A 94 -3.56 5.00 2.43
N GLY A 95 -3.66 5.11 1.11
CA GLY A 95 -4.77 5.80 0.44
C GLY A 95 -6.16 5.31 0.84
N ALA A 96 -6.31 4.04 1.25
CA ALA A 96 -7.58 3.54 1.79
C ALA A 96 -7.90 4.14 3.16
N GLY A 97 -6.90 4.26 4.05
CA GLY A 97 -7.06 4.88 5.37
C GLY A 97 -7.37 6.38 5.28
N VAL A 98 -6.64 7.11 4.42
CA VAL A 98 -6.89 8.55 4.17
C VAL A 98 -8.33 8.78 3.72
N GLN A 99 -8.84 7.99 2.77
CA GLN A 99 -10.21 8.11 2.27
C GLN A 99 -11.26 7.70 3.31
N ALA A 100 -10.97 6.71 4.17
CA ALA A 100 -11.86 6.32 5.25
C ALA A 100 -11.99 7.44 6.29
N LEU A 101 -10.88 8.08 6.70
CA LEU A 101 -10.91 9.26 7.56
C LEU A 101 -11.74 10.40 6.94
N ALA A 102 -11.53 10.69 5.65
CA ALA A 102 -12.28 11.74 4.95
C ALA A 102 -13.78 11.43 4.83
N ARG A 103 -14.16 10.16 4.75
CA ARG A 103 -15.55 9.72 4.76
C ARG A 103 -16.21 9.92 6.13
N VAL A 104 -15.48 9.65 7.21
CA VAL A 104 -16.00 9.79 8.59
C VAL A 104 -16.03 11.28 9.00
N TYR A 105 -14.98 12.01 8.72
CA TYR A 105 -14.83 13.44 9.09
C TYR A 105 -15.01 14.35 7.87
N THR A 106 -16.25 14.48 7.41
CA THR A 106 -16.61 15.16 6.15
C THR A 106 -16.34 16.66 6.12
N ASP A 107 -16.26 17.30 7.29
CA ASP A 107 -16.01 18.73 7.50
C ASP A 107 -14.54 19.04 7.83
N LYS A 108 -13.68 18.00 7.87
CA LYS A 108 -12.27 18.14 8.24
C LYS A 108 -11.36 17.86 7.05
N PRO A 109 -10.42 18.74 6.73
CA PRO A 109 -9.38 18.43 5.73
C PRO A 109 -8.52 17.25 6.19
N ILE A 110 -8.42 16.22 5.36
CA ILE A 110 -7.57 15.06 5.56
C ILE A 110 -6.49 15.07 4.49
N ILE A 111 -5.22 15.16 4.89
CA ILE A 111 -4.08 15.31 3.99
C ILE A 111 -3.19 14.07 4.10
N PRO A 112 -2.80 13.42 2.99
CA PRO A 112 -1.89 12.28 3.03
C PRO A 112 -0.45 12.72 3.25
N ALA A 113 0.25 12.05 4.17
CA ALA A 113 1.69 12.17 4.36
C ALA A 113 2.47 11.08 3.61
N LEU A 114 1.78 10.05 3.12
CA LEU A 114 2.39 8.92 2.41
C LEU A 114 1.92 8.83 0.96
N ASP A 115 2.79 8.25 0.12
CA ASP A 115 2.45 7.69 -1.17
C ASP A 115 2.26 6.18 -1.03
N THR A 116 1.11 5.67 -1.46
CA THR A 116 0.84 4.23 -1.49
C THR A 116 1.42 3.64 -2.76
N LEU A 117 2.33 2.67 -2.63
CA LEU A 117 3.07 2.14 -3.76
C LEU A 117 2.41 0.88 -4.34
N PHE A 118 2.31 -0.20 -3.53
CA PHE A 118 1.82 -1.49 -4.01
C PHE A 118 1.33 -2.40 -2.88
N ILE A 119 0.75 -3.54 -3.27
CA ILE A 119 0.44 -4.67 -2.39
C ILE A 119 1.57 -5.69 -2.51
N GLY A 120 2.27 -5.96 -1.42
CA GLY A 120 3.44 -6.81 -1.43
C GLY A 120 3.65 -7.64 -0.18
N GLU A 121 4.84 -8.20 -0.10
CA GLU A 121 5.36 -8.90 1.07
C GLU A 121 6.63 -8.23 1.58
N THR A 122 6.99 -8.53 2.83
CA THR A 122 8.30 -8.24 3.39
C THR A 122 9.22 -9.43 3.09
N GLU A 123 10.15 -9.27 2.16
CA GLU A 123 11.14 -10.29 1.83
C GLU A 123 12.16 -10.43 2.98
N MET A 124 12.64 -9.31 3.44
CA MET A 124 13.42 -9.16 4.66
C MET A 124 13.23 -7.74 5.20
N ARG A 125 13.68 -7.47 6.41
CA ARG A 125 13.60 -6.15 7.00
C ARG A 125 14.26 -5.09 6.10
N GLY A 126 13.47 -4.12 5.66
CA GLY A 126 13.91 -3.04 4.77
C GLY A 126 13.78 -3.37 3.27
N VAL A 127 13.27 -4.57 2.91
CA VAL A 127 13.04 -4.97 1.52
C VAL A 127 11.62 -5.45 1.34
N TRP A 128 10.87 -4.76 0.52
CA TRP A 128 9.48 -5.10 0.17
C TRP A 128 9.36 -5.31 -1.32
N GLN A 129 8.56 -6.30 -1.70
CA GLN A 129 8.39 -6.72 -3.09
C GLN A 129 6.91 -6.76 -3.46
N GLU A 130 6.57 -6.21 -4.63
CA GLU A 130 5.22 -6.28 -5.17
C GLU A 130 4.87 -7.72 -5.59
N ASN A 131 3.78 -8.26 -5.03
CA ASN A 131 3.34 -9.63 -5.31
C ASN A 131 1.89 -9.73 -5.76
N CYS A 132 1.09 -8.66 -5.62
CA CYS A 132 -0.32 -8.70 -5.96
C CYS A 132 -0.84 -7.38 -6.50
N LEU A 133 -1.61 -7.41 -7.59
CA LEU A 133 -2.30 -6.24 -8.15
C LEU A 133 -3.77 -6.15 -7.72
N GLY A 134 -4.27 -7.08 -6.89
CA GLY A 134 -5.68 -7.12 -6.54
C GLY A 134 -6.60 -7.29 -7.76
N CYS A 135 -6.22 -8.09 -8.74
CA CYS A 135 -6.95 -8.25 -10.01
C CYS A 135 -8.35 -8.87 -9.88
N GLY A 136 -8.66 -9.52 -8.73
CA GLY A 136 -9.98 -10.09 -8.47
C GLY A 136 -10.15 -11.53 -8.98
N GLN A 137 -9.28 -12.04 -9.85
CA GLN A 137 -9.30 -13.40 -10.37
C GLN A 137 -7.95 -14.08 -10.18
N CYS A 138 -7.74 -14.69 -9.01
CA CYS A 138 -6.47 -15.27 -8.64
C CYS A 138 -6.12 -16.52 -9.47
N LYS A 139 -4.98 -16.49 -10.16
CA LYS A 139 -4.46 -17.59 -10.99
C LYS A 139 -3.29 -18.33 -10.34
N LEU A 140 -2.91 -18.00 -9.11
CA LEU A 140 -1.75 -18.57 -8.42
C LEU A 140 -1.75 -20.10 -8.40
N GLY A 141 -2.91 -20.72 -8.29
CA GLY A 141 -3.07 -22.18 -8.30
C GLY A 141 -2.55 -22.88 -9.54
N TYR A 142 -2.45 -22.21 -10.69
CA TYR A 142 -1.92 -22.78 -11.94
C TYR A 142 -0.40 -22.68 -12.05
N PHE A 143 0.25 -21.81 -11.26
CA PHE A 143 1.64 -21.40 -11.46
C PHE A 143 2.52 -21.66 -10.23
N GLY A 144 2.21 -22.68 -9.44
CA GLY A 144 2.97 -23.01 -8.24
C GLY A 144 3.05 -21.86 -7.23
N ALA A 145 1.99 -21.06 -7.11
CA ALA A 145 1.89 -19.86 -6.26
C ALA A 145 2.80 -18.67 -6.66
N VAL A 146 3.33 -18.65 -7.88
CA VAL A 146 4.04 -17.49 -8.45
C VAL A 146 3.10 -16.75 -9.41
N CYS A 147 2.84 -15.47 -9.16
CA CYS A 147 1.88 -14.70 -9.97
C CYS A 147 2.50 -14.22 -11.30
N PRO A 148 2.05 -14.70 -12.47
CA PRO A 148 2.57 -14.21 -13.74
C PRO A 148 2.18 -12.76 -14.03
N VAL A 149 1.07 -12.26 -13.43
CA VAL A 149 0.58 -10.90 -13.65
C VAL A 149 1.49 -9.85 -12.98
N THR A 150 2.02 -10.14 -11.78
CA THR A 150 2.91 -9.22 -11.06
C THR A 150 4.38 -9.51 -11.31
N ARG A 151 4.74 -10.79 -11.51
CA ARG A 151 6.16 -11.20 -11.60
C ARG A 151 6.70 -11.18 -13.02
N CYS A 152 5.86 -11.20 -14.06
CA CYS A 152 6.27 -11.08 -15.45
C CYS A 152 6.00 -9.66 -15.96
N SER A 153 7.04 -8.92 -16.36
CA SER A 153 6.91 -7.55 -16.90
C SER A 153 5.96 -7.47 -18.11
N LYS A 154 5.80 -8.58 -18.86
CA LYS A 154 4.90 -8.69 -20.00
C LYS A 154 3.54 -9.29 -19.65
N LYS A 155 3.33 -9.71 -18.39
CA LYS A 155 2.08 -10.35 -17.89
C LYS A 155 1.63 -11.56 -18.71
N LEU A 156 2.59 -12.36 -19.23
CA LEU A 156 2.29 -13.54 -20.03
C LEU A 156 1.71 -14.65 -19.16
N MET A 157 0.65 -15.30 -19.66
CA MET A 157 -0.10 -16.33 -18.92
C MET A 157 0.21 -17.77 -19.39
N ASN A 158 0.71 -17.97 -20.60
CA ASN A 158 0.89 -19.30 -21.19
C ASN A 158 2.31 -19.48 -21.74
N GLY A 159 3.29 -19.41 -20.85
CA GLY A 159 4.67 -19.67 -21.17
C GLY A 159 5.57 -18.41 -21.21
N PRO A 160 6.89 -18.62 -21.18
CA PRO A 160 7.89 -17.57 -21.20
C PRO A 160 8.00 -16.90 -22.58
N CYS A 161 8.45 -15.66 -22.61
CA CYS A 161 8.70 -14.93 -23.87
C CYS A 161 9.96 -15.39 -24.63
N GLY A 162 10.79 -16.25 -24.03
CA GLY A 162 12.06 -16.69 -24.62
C GLY A 162 13.23 -15.70 -24.49
N GLY A 163 12.99 -14.48 -24.00
CA GLY A 163 14.04 -13.45 -23.88
C GLY A 163 14.79 -13.44 -22.53
N SER A 164 14.40 -14.30 -21.61
CA SER A 164 15.07 -14.44 -20.32
C SER A 164 16.52 -14.93 -20.46
N LYS A 165 17.45 -14.33 -19.71
CA LYS A 165 18.86 -14.76 -19.64
C LYS A 165 19.28 -14.90 -18.19
N ASN A 166 19.82 -16.07 -17.81
CA ASN A 166 20.31 -16.36 -16.47
C ASN A 166 19.29 -16.02 -15.36
N GLY A 167 18.01 -16.31 -15.58
CA GLY A 167 16.93 -16.02 -14.63
C GLY A 167 16.53 -14.54 -14.54
N ARG A 168 17.03 -13.69 -15.44
CA ARG A 168 16.71 -12.26 -15.50
C ARG A 168 15.79 -11.92 -16.67
N CYS A 169 14.93 -10.93 -16.46
CA CYS A 169 13.96 -10.47 -17.45
C CYS A 169 14.66 -9.74 -18.61
N GLU A 170 14.20 -9.94 -19.86
CA GLU A 170 14.72 -9.19 -21.01
C GLU A 170 14.35 -7.70 -20.98
N VAL A 171 13.30 -7.31 -20.22
CA VAL A 171 12.87 -5.91 -20.11
C VAL A 171 13.87 -5.11 -19.27
N HIS A 172 14.43 -5.71 -18.20
CA HIS A 172 15.44 -5.08 -17.39
C HIS A 172 16.28 -6.13 -16.62
N PRO A 173 17.61 -6.01 -16.60
CA PRO A 173 18.51 -7.02 -16.02
C PRO A 173 18.39 -7.17 -14.49
N ASP A 174 17.87 -6.16 -13.79
CA ASP A 174 17.68 -6.24 -12.33
C ASP A 174 16.37 -6.95 -11.94
N ILE A 175 15.46 -7.17 -12.89
CA ILE A 175 14.19 -7.84 -12.65
C ILE A 175 14.37 -9.37 -12.79
N PRO A 176 14.09 -10.16 -11.73
CA PRO A 176 13.99 -11.61 -11.85
C PRO A 176 12.90 -12.00 -12.87
N CYS A 177 13.19 -13.02 -13.70
CA CYS A 177 12.20 -13.49 -14.66
C CYS A 177 11.08 -14.28 -13.96
N GLY A 178 9.85 -13.76 -14.00
CA GLY A 178 8.69 -14.41 -13.37
C GLY A 178 8.44 -15.82 -13.91
N TRP A 179 8.68 -16.08 -15.21
CA TRP A 179 8.51 -17.41 -15.79
C TRP A 179 9.65 -18.39 -15.42
N ASP A 180 10.87 -17.93 -15.25
CA ASP A 180 11.93 -18.75 -14.68
C ASP A 180 11.58 -19.17 -13.24
N MET A 181 11.03 -18.26 -12.45
CA MET A 181 10.54 -18.57 -11.09
C MET A 181 9.41 -19.60 -11.11
N ILE A 182 8.42 -19.46 -12.01
CA ILE A 182 7.30 -20.40 -12.17
C ILE A 182 7.82 -21.79 -12.53
N ILE A 183 8.68 -21.89 -13.55
CA ILE A 183 9.24 -23.16 -14.01
C ILE A 183 10.01 -23.84 -12.89
N ARG A 184 10.93 -23.15 -12.23
CA ARG A 184 11.69 -23.71 -11.09
C ARG A 184 10.78 -24.17 -9.95
N ARG A 185 9.71 -23.41 -9.68
CA ARG A 185 8.76 -23.78 -8.63
C ARG A 185 7.96 -25.03 -8.98
N LEU A 186 7.45 -25.12 -10.21
CA LEU A 186 6.73 -26.30 -10.68
C LEU A 186 7.64 -27.54 -10.80
N ASP A 187 8.89 -27.35 -11.21
CA ASP A 187 9.90 -28.42 -11.22
C ASP A 187 10.15 -28.98 -9.81
N ALA A 188 10.37 -28.10 -8.84
CA ALA A 188 10.55 -28.49 -7.45
C ALA A 188 9.33 -29.18 -6.82
N LEU A 189 8.13 -28.97 -7.38
CA LEU A 189 6.89 -29.64 -6.99
C LEU A 189 6.63 -30.93 -7.76
N GLY A 190 7.40 -31.22 -8.83
CA GLY A 190 7.14 -32.34 -9.74
C GLY A 190 5.90 -32.12 -10.61
N GLU A 191 5.51 -30.85 -10.87
CA GLU A 191 4.27 -30.46 -11.54
C GLU A 191 4.51 -29.73 -12.88
N LEU A 192 5.63 -29.97 -13.57
CA LEU A 192 5.95 -29.32 -14.85
C LEU A 192 4.92 -29.60 -15.96
N ASP A 193 4.26 -30.75 -15.93
CA ASP A 193 3.20 -31.14 -16.85
C ASP A 193 2.04 -30.11 -16.89
N ARG A 194 1.80 -29.39 -15.80
CA ARG A 194 0.78 -28.32 -15.74
C ARG A 194 1.06 -27.18 -16.74
N LEU A 195 2.30 -27.02 -17.20
CA LEU A 195 2.63 -26.00 -18.22
C LEU A 195 2.00 -26.30 -19.59
N SER A 196 1.54 -27.54 -19.82
CA SER A 196 0.80 -27.91 -21.03
C SER A 196 -0.67 -27.49 -21.02
N GLU A 197 -1.21 -27.14 -19.85
CA GLU A 197 -2.58 -26.69 -19.69
C GLU A 197 -2.73 -25.22 -20.13
N TYR A 198 -3.74 -24.95 -20.97
CA TYR A 198 -4.06 -23.57 -21.33
C TYR A 198 -4.75 -22.85 -20.17
N VAL A 199 -4.17 -21.75 -19.72
CA VAL A 199 -4.77 -20.88 -18.69
C VAL A 199 -5.43 -19.68 -19.36
N PRO A 200 -6.76 -19.50 -19.24
CA PRO A 200 -7.45 -18.33 -19.80
C PRO A 200 -6.89 -17.02 -19.24
N PRO A 201 -6.88 -15.94 -20.04
CA PRO A 201 -6.45 -14.63 -19.57
C PRO A 201 -7.29 -14.17 -18.37
N VAL A 202 -6.72 -13.25 -17.59
CA VAL A 202 -7.44 -12.63 -16.46
C VAL A 202 -8.61 -11.82 -17.02
N ASP A 203 -9.78 -12.01 -16.44
CA ASP A 203 -10.92 -11.12 -16.65
C ASP A 203 -10.68 -9.81 -15.88
N TRP A 204 -10.23 -8.80 -16.58
CA TRP A 204 -9.92 -7.50 -15.99
C TRP A 204 -11.16 -6.71 -15.55
N SER A 205 -12.38 -7.15 -15.91
CA SER A 205 -13.61 -6.57 -15.37
C SER A 205 -13.75 -6.78 -13.86
N THR A 206 -13.12 -7.83 -13.33
CA THR A 206 -13.07 -8.11 -11.88
C THR A 206 -12.04 -7.26 -11.13
N SER A 207 -11.20 -6.51 -11.84
CA SER A 207 -10.20 -5.58 -11.29
C SER A 207 -10.74 -4.15 -11.21
N HIS A 208 -9.90 -3.21 -10.72
CA HIS A 208 -10.23 -1.79 -10.77
C HIS A 208 -10.46 -1.27 -12.21
N SER A 209 -9.95 -1.95 -13.23
CA SER A 209 -10.22 -1.61 -14.65
C SER A 209 -11.71 -1.71 -15.00
N GLY A 210 -12.49 -2.52 -14.26
CA GLY A 210 -13.96 -2.56 -14.35
C GLY A 210 -14.68 -1.49 -13.53
N GLY A 211 -13.95 -0.59 -12.87
CA GLY A 211 -14.46 0.47 -12.00
C GLY A 211 -14.32 0.14 -10.51
N PRO A 212 -14.77 1.04 -9.62
CA PRO A 212 -14.72 0.83 -8.18
C PRO A 212 -15.53 -0.41 -7.76
N ARG A 213 -14.90 -1.29 -6.99
CA ARG A 213 -15.52 -2.53 -6.53
C ARG A 213 -16.08 -2.37 -5.12
N ARG A 214 -17.21 -2.98 -4.86
CA ARG A 214 -17.81 -3.11 -3.53
C ARG A 214 -18.23 -4.55 -3.29
N VAL A 215 -17.85 -5.12 -2.16
CA VAL A 215 -18.28 -6.44 -1.72
C VAL A 215 -19.15 -6.28 -0.47
N VAL A 216 -20.31 -6.92 -0.46
CA VAL A 216 -21.21 -6.95 0.69
C VAL A 216 -21.34 -8.40 1.14
N ARG A 217 -21.05 -8.64 2.41
CA ARG A 217 -21.20 -9.92 3.08
C ARG A 217 -22.35 -9.78 4.09
N GLU A 218 -23.53 -10.27 3.72
CA GLU A 218 -24.74 -10.16 4.56
C GLU A 218 -24.57 -10.91 5.89
N ASP A 219 -23.81 -12.02 5.87
CA ASP A 219 -23.46 -12.83 7.04
C ASP A 219 -22.50 -12.14 8.04
N GLN A 220 -21.93 -10.99 7.66
CA GLN A 220 -21.01 -10.21 8.48
C GLN A 220 -21.55 -8.83 8.88
N LYS A 221 -22.79 -8.52 8.50
CA LYS A 221 -23.44 -7.29 8.95
C LYS A 221 -23.84 -7.39 10.43
N PRO A 222 -23.74 -6.29 11.21
CA PRO A 222 -24.19 -6.26 12.60
C PRO A 222 -25.70 -6.42 12.72
#